data_af9954d2b0d4694bb953fa7719e03850
#
_entry.id   af9954d2b0d4694bb953fa7719e03850
#
_cell.length_a   1.000
_cell.length_b   1.000
_cell.length_c   1.000
_cell.angle_alpha   90.00
_cell.angle_beta   90.00
_cell.angle_gamma   90.00
#
_symmetry.space_group_name_H-M   'P 1'
#
loop_
_entity.id
_entity.type
_entity.pdbx_description
1 polymer ?
#
loop_
_entity_poly.entity_id
_entity_poly.type
_entity_poly.pdbx_seq_one_letter_code
_entity_poly.pdbx_strand_id
1 'polypeptide(L)'
;IWIAISGIILFLLIRLIQGVLANSILERRFSEWLSNKLISPGMEFKNYLLSISFALIIIVFSSVHYSFPYLVELFADFPTHPDIRLASIDGVERTFDYAVIKGDVLFSAITIGIRSVLDSLEMLFVTTPWIVVISAIVLMTGLSAGPRAALYSLSFLAYMGLLGFWIKAMTTLALLGTAAILSISIGIPLGIYCSTRPRFYAFIRPIMDFMQTMPAFVFMIPVIAFFGTGKVSAVIITMIFGGTPVVRLT
;
A
#
# COMPACT_ATOMS: atom_id res chain seq x y z
N ILE A 1 -32.32 -1.94 29.44
CA ILE A 1 -32.99 -2.82 28.47
C ILE A 1 -32.13 -3.00 27.22
N TRP A 2 -31.62 -1.94 26.60
CA TRP A 2 -30.79 -2.02 25.38
C TRP A 2 -29.48 -2.80 25.59
N ILE A 3 -28.82 -2.66 26.75
CA ILE A 3 -27.58 -3.38 27.07
C ILE A 3 -27.84 -4.87 27.27
N ALA A 4 -28.94 -5.23 27.90
CA ALA A 4 -29.34 -6.62 28.06
C ALA A 4 -29.64 -7.25 26.70
N ILE A 5 -30.30 -6.51 25.80
CA ILE A 5 -30.61 -6.95 24.44
C ILE A 5 -29.32 -7.09 23.59
N SER A 6 -28.40 -6.13 23.66
CA SER A 6 -27.12 -6.21 22.92
C SER A 6 -26.24 -7.36 23.45
N GLY A 7 -26.21 -7.58 24.76
CA GLY A 7 -25.52 -8.71 25.37
C GLY A 7 -26.10 -10.07 24.96
N ILE A 8 -27.42 -10.18 24.89
CA ILE A 8 -28.11 -11.39 24.43
C ILE A 8 -27.86 -11.61 22.93
N ILE A 9 -27.91 -10.56 22.12
CA ILE A 9 -27.62 -10.66 20.68
C ILE A 9 -26.17 -11.09 20.43
N LEU A 10 -25.21 -10.51 21.16
CA LEU A 10 -23.80 -10.88 21.07
C LEU A 10 -23.56 -12.34 21.50
N PHE A 11 -24.21 -12.76 22.59
CA PHE A 11 -24.13 -14.14 23.06
C PHE A 11 -24.75 -15.13 22.04
N LEU A 12 -25.89 -14.78 21.45
CA LEU A 12 -26.53 -15.58 20.40
C LEU A 12 -25.68 -15.63 19.12
N LEU A 13 -25.06 -14.50 18.72
CA LEU A 13 -24.12 -14.45 17.59
C LEU A 13 -22.90 -15.33 17.82
N ILE A 14 -22.29 -15.27 19.01
CA ILE A 14 -21.16 -16.12 19.37
C ILE A 14 -21.57 -17.59 19.37
N ARG A 15 -22.75 -17.93 19.88
CA ARG A 15 -23.29 -19.29 19.85
C ARG A 15 -23.59 -19.78 18.43
N LEU A 16 -24.09 -18.90 17.58
CA LEU A 16 -24.40 -19.20 16.18
C LEU A 16 -23.12 -19.42 15.38
N ILE A 17 -22.11 -18.56 15.59
CA ILE A 17 -20.77 -18.70 15.00
C ILE A 17 -20.10 -20.00 15.48
N GLN A 18 -20.17 -20.31 16.77
CA GLN A 18 -19.68 -21.57 17.33
C GLN A 18 -20.41 -22.77 16.77
N GLY A 19 -21.75 -22.70 16.61
CA GLY A 19 -22.54 -23.78 16.01
C GLY A 19 -22.29 -24.00 14.53
N VAL A 20 -22.03 -22.94 13.78
CA VAL A 20 -21.66 -23.00 12.35
C VAL A 20 -20.23 -23.51 12.17
N LEU A 21 -19.30 -23.13 13.04
CA LEU A 21 -17.92 -23.61 13.03
C LEU A 21 -17.84 -25.08 13.48
N ALA A 22 -18.62 -25.49 14.48
CA ALA A 22 -18.62 -26.87 15.02
C ALA A 22 -19.05 -27.93 14.00
N ASN A 23 -19.72 -27.55 12.92
CA ASN A 23 -20.16 -28.49 11.88
C ASN A 23 -19.28 -28.48 10.62
N SER A 24 -18.20 -27.75 10.59
CA SER A 24 -17.31 -27.68 9.44
C SER A 24 -16.10 -28.62 9.60
N ILE A 25 -15.78 -29.34 8.53
CA ILE A 25 -14.57 -30.18 8.40
C ILE A 25 -13.27 -29.38 8.67
N LEU A 26 -13.36 -28.04 8.59
CA LEU A 26 -12.29 -27.10 8.92
C LEU A 26 -11.95 -27.08 10.42
N GLU A 27 -12.92 -27.23 11.31
CA GLU A 27 -12.69 -27.19 12.76
C GLU A 27 -11.89 -28.41 13.24
N ARG A 28 -12.16 -29.60 12.69
CA ARG A 28 -11.37 -30.79 13.00
C ARG A 28 -9.90 -30.64 12.57
N ARG A 29 -9.65 -30.16 11.39
CA ARG A 29 -8.28 -29.92 10.92
C ARG A 29 -7.59 -28.76 11.63
N PHE A 30 -8.34 -27.72 11.97
CA PHE A 30 -7.79 -26.57 12.69
C PHE A 30 -7.52 -26.88 14.17
N SER A 31 -8.41 -27.63 14.83
CA SER A 31 -8.22 -28.09 16.20
C SER A 31 -7.08 -29.10 16.33
N GLU A 32 -6.94 -30.05 15.39
CA GLU A 32 -5.80 -30.96 15.32
C GLU A 32 -4.47 -30.23 15.03
N TRP A 33 -4.49 -29.21 14.19
CA TRP A 33 -3.31 -28.38 13.90
C TRP A 33 -2.92 -27.52 15.11
N LEU A 34 -3.89 -26.93 15.82
CA LEU A 34 -3.67 -26.15 17.04
C LEU A 34 -3.23 -27.05 18.21
N SER A 35 -3.86 -28.18 18.41
CA SER A 35 -3.54 -29.10 19.52
C SER A 35 -2.12 -29.69 19.40
N ASN A 36 -1.66 -29.92 18.16
CA ASN A 36 -0.33 -30.48 17.93
C ASN A 36 0.82 -29.47 18.01
N LYS A 37 0.53 -28.15 17.94
CA LYS A 37 1.57 -27.14 17.83
C LYS A 37 1.63 -26.10 18.96
N LEU A 38 0.60 -25.95 19.79
CA LEU A 38 0.47 -24.79 20.69
C LEU A 38 -0.08 -25.05 22.09
N ILE A 39 -0.50 -26.27 22.44
CA ILE A 39 -1.19 -26.47 23.73
C ILE A 39 -0.42 -27.38 24.66
N SER A 40 0.33 -26.77 25.58
CA SER A 40 0.60 -27.40 26.87
C SER A 40 -0.70 -27.32 27.72
N PRO A 41 -1.03 -28.35 28.52
CA PRO A 41 -2.31 -28.42 29.26
C PRO A 41 -2.60 -27.28 30.24
N GLY A 42 -1.62 -26.42 30.52
CA GLY A 42 -1.78 -25.23 31.35
C GLY A 42 -2.24 -23.95 30.62
N MET A 43 -2.27 -23.98 29.27
CA MET A 43 -2.58 -22.78 28.49
C MET A 43 -4.08 -22.55 28.25
N GLU A 44 -4.89 -23.60 28.30
CA GLU A 44 -6.35 -23.50 28.16
C GLU A 44 -6.99 -22.69 29.30
N PHE A 45 -6.56 -22.94 30.53
CA PHE A 45 -7.07 -22.20 31.70
C PHE A 45 -6.66 -20.73 31.68
N LYS A 46 -5.44 -20.43 31.21
CA LYS A 46 -4.94 -19.07 31.10
C LYS A 46 -5.67 -18.25 30.03
N ASN A 47 -6.00 -18.86 28.89
CA ASN A 47 -6.76 -18.21 27.83
C ASN A 47 -8.22 -17.99 28.23
N TYR A 48 -8.80 -18.91 29.00
CA TYR A 48 -10.13 -18.75 29.58
C TYR A 48 -10.20 -17.60 30.58
N LEU A 49 -9.20 -17.54 31.49
CA LEU A 49 -9.06 -16.43 32.43
C LEU A 49 -8.86 -15.09 31.73
N LEU A 50 -8.08 -15.03 30.64
CA LEU A 50 -7.88 -13.83 29.85
C LEU A 50 -9.17 -13.38 29.13
N SER A 51 -9.93 -14.29 28.58
CA SER A 51 -11.22 -14.00 27.95
C SER A 51 -12.28 -13.55 28.96
N ILE A 52 -12.33 -14.17 30.13
CA ILE A 52 -13.23 -13.76 31.21
C ILE A 52 -12.84 -12.38 31.76
N SER A 53 -11.54 -12.11 31.96
CA SER A 53 -11.09 -10.81 32.43
C SER A 53 -11.37 -9.71 31.43
N PHE A 54 -11.21 -9.97 30.13
CA PHE A 54 -11.54 -9.03 29.07
C PHE A 54 -13.06 -8.74 29.01
N ALA A 55 -13.89 -9.79 29.10
CA ALA A 55 -15.33 -9.64 29.16
C ALA A 55 -15.78 -8.85 30.41
N LEU A 56 -15.16 -9.11 31.57
CA LEU A 56 -15.42 -8.37 32.82
C LEU A 56 -15.02 -6.89 32.68
N ILE A 57 -13.89 -6.59 32.09
CA ILE A 57 -13.45 -5.20 31.82
C ILE A 57 -14.47 -4.48 30.92
N ILE A 58 -14.97 -5.12 29.86
CA ILE A 58 -15.98 -4.56 28.98
C ILE A 58 -17.30 -4.30 29.74
N ILE A 59 -17.73 -5.25 30.58
CA ILE A 59 -18.97 -5.13 31.36
C ILE A 59 -18.83 -4.00 32.40
N VAL A 60 -17.70 -3.93 33.12
CA VAL A 60 -17.44 -2.87 34.09
C VAL A 60 -17.38 -1.51 33.41
N PHE A 61 -16.66 -1.41 32.29
CA PHE A 61 -16.57 -0.17 31.50
C PHE A 61 -17.92 0.27 30.97
N SER A 62 -18.73 -0.67 30.45
CA SER A 62 -20.10 -0.41 30.00
C SER A 62 -21.01 0.01 31.13
N SER A 63 -20.87 -0.58 32.33
CA SER A 63 -21.67 -0.22 33.51
C SER A 63 -21.28 1.15 34.06
N VAL A 64 -20.01 1.50 34.09
CA VAL A 64 -19.50 2.81 34.48
C VAL A 64 -19.98 3.87 33.48
N HIS A 65 -19.93 3.58 32.20
CA HIS A 65 -20.45 4.47 31.14
C HIS A 65 -21.92 4.82 31.34
N TYR A 66 -22.73 3.87 31.78
CA TYR A 66 -24.17 4.08 31.95
C TYR A 66 -24.56 4.71 33.31
N SER A 67 -23.79 4.41 34.38
CA SER A 67 -24.08 4.87 35.74
C SER A 67 -23.48 6.24 36.06
N PHE A 68 -22.40 6.61 35.40
CA PHE A 68 -21.66 7.84 35.64
C PHE A 68 -21.29 8.56 34.34
N PRO A 69 -22.26 9.17 33.65
CA PRO A 69 -22.00 9.87 32.37
C PRO A 69 -20.94 10.99 32.51
N TYR A 70 -20.87 11.62 33.69
CA TYR A 70 -19.86 12.66 33.98
C TYR A 70 -18.43 12.15 34.01
N LEU A 71 -18.19 10.93 34.51
CA LEU A 71 -16.87 10.31 34.48
C LEU A 71 -16.48 9.90 33.06
N VAL A 72 -17.46 9.57 32.24
CA VAL A 72 -17.21 9.21 30.84
C VAL A 72 -16.81 10.42 30.01
N GLU A 73 -17.43 11.58 30.22
CA GLU A 73 -17.00 12.84 29.58
C GLU A 73 -15.54 13.17 29.91
N LEU A 74 -15.08 12.88 31.14
CA LEU A 74 -13.69 13.11 31.57
C LEU A 74 -12.69 12.16 30.88
N PHE A 75 -13.14 10.95 30.47
CA PHE A 75 -12.31 9.93 29.83
C PHE A 75 -12.64 9.72 28.35
N ALA A 76 -13.75 10.29 27.83
CA ALA A 76 -14.17 10.17 26.44
C ALA A 76 -13.28 11.00 25.51
N ASP A 77 -12.88 12.17 25.99
CA ASP A 77 -11.96 13.02 25.26
C ASP A 77 -10.53 12.78 25.77
N PHE A 78 -9.68 12.31 24.85
CA PHE A 78 -8.25 12.28 25.14
C PHE A 78 -7.79 13.70 25.47
N PRO A 79 -7.05 13.93 26.61
CA PRO A 79 -6.62 15.27 27.01
C PRO A 79 -5.69 15.86 25.96
N THR A 80 -6.28 16.44 24.92
CA THR A 80 -5.56 17.14 23.88
C THR A 80 -5.21 18.53 24.38
N HIS A 81 -3.91 18.79 24.57
CA HIS A 81 -3.41 20.15 24.72
C HIS A 81 -3.34 20.80 23.34
N PRO A 82 -4.21 21.78 23.05
CA PRO A 82 -4.25 22.44 21.75
C PRO A 82 -2.87 23.04 21.40
N ASP A 83 -2.17 23.57 22.39
CA ASP A 83 -0.83 24.17 22.21
C ASP A 83 0.22 23.16 21.76
N ILE A 84 0.21 21.93 22.28
CA ILE A 84 1.13 20.87 21.86
C ILE A 84 0.82 20.43 20.44
N ARG A 85 -0.46 20.34 20.10
CA ARG A 85 -0.90 19.98 18.74
C ARG A 85 -0.49 21.03 17.74
N LEU A 86 -0.76 22.31 18.02
CA LEU A 86 -0.39 23.44 17.16
C LEU A 86 1.12 23.54 17.01
N ALA A 87 1.88 23.48 18.11
CA ALA A 87 3.35 23.50 18.06
C ALA A 87 3.93 22.33 17.24
N SER A 88 3.31 21.15 17.32
CA SER A 88 3.73 19.99 16.53
C SER A 88 3.43 20.17 15.04
N ILE A 89 2.28 20.72 14.70
CA ILE A 89 1.90 21.03 13.31
C ILE A 89 2.86 22.08 12.74
N ASP A 90 3.03 23.19 13.44
CA ASP A 90 3.94 24.26 13.04
C ASP A 90 5.39 23.78 12.89
N GLY A 91 5.84 22.90 13.78
CA GLY A 91 7.17 22.30 13.71
C GLY A 91 7.36 21.44 12.46
N VAL A 92 6.34 20.62 12.12
CA VAL A 92 6.35 19.80 10.91
C VAL A 92 6.28 20.68 9.66
N GLU A 93 5.36 21.65 9.61
CA GLU A 93 5.23 22.59 8.47
C GLU A 93 6.52 23.35 8.20
N ARG A 94 7.12 23.97 9.22
CA ARG A 94 8.39 24.68 9.08
C ARG A 94 9.53 23.79 8.58
N THR A 95 9.59 22.54 9.06
CA THR A 95 10.61 21.59 8.61
C THR A 95 10.40 21.22 7.16
N PHE A 96 9.14 21.04 6.76
CA PHE A 96 8.76 20.73 5.36
C PHE A 96 9.08 21.92 4.44
N ASP A 97 8.64 23.12 4.81
CA ASP A 97 8.90 24.34 4.04
C ASP A 97 10.40 24.61 3.87
N TYR A 98 11.17 24.43 4.95
CA TYR A 98 12.62 24.51 4.88
C TYR A 98 13.23 23.50 3.92
N ALA A 99 12.75 22.24 3.94
CA ALA A 99 13.22 21.19 3.05
C ALA A 99 12.83 21.50 1.58
N VAL A 100 11.63 22.01 1.32
CA VAL A 100 11.17 22.41 -0.01
C VAL A 100 12.03 23.56 -0.54
N ILE A 101 12.20 24.64 0.24
CA ILE A 101 12.97 25.84 -0.17
C ILE A 101 14.45 25.49 -0.42
N LYS A 102 15.07 24.74 0.48
CA LYS A 102 16.47 24.35 0.33
C LYS A 102 16.71 23.31 -0.76
N GLY A 103 15.71 22.45 -0.99
CA GLY A 103 15.75 21.38 -1.99
C GLY A 103 15.27 21.80 -3.37
N ASP A 104 14.75 23.00 -3.57
CA ASP A 104 14.10 23.43 -4.80
C ASP A 104 14.94 23.18 -6.07
N VAL A 105 16.21 23.54 -6.04
CA VAL A 105 17.14 23.30 -7.15
C VAL A 105 17.26 21.80 -7.47
N LEU A 106 17.35 20.95 -6.46
CA LEU A 106 17.46 19.51 -6.62
C LEU A 106 16.15 18.93 -7.15
N PHE A 107 15.02 19.31 -6.56
CA PHE A 107 13.70 18.82 -6.96
C PHE A 107 13.34 19.28 -8.38
N SER A 108 13.69 20.52 -8.73
CA SER A 108 13.52 21.05 -10.09
C SER A 108 14.38 20.29 -11.10
N ALA A 109 15.65 19.99 -10.78
CA ALA A 109 16.52 19.23 -11.65
C ALA A 109 16.01 17.79 -11.87
N ILE A 110 15.55 17.12 -10.81
CA ILE A 110 14.92 15.80 -10.91
C ILE A 110 13.66 15.86 -11.78
N THR A 111 12.82 16.87 -11.56
CA THR A 111 11.59 17.09 -12.33
C THR A 111 11.89 17.25 -13.82
N ILE A 112 12.89 18.07 -14.17
CA ILE A 112 13.30 18.31 -15.55
C ILE A 112 13.81 16.99 -16.17
N GLY A 113 14.64 16.24 -15.45
CA GLY A 113 15.15 14.95 -15.91
C GLY A 113 14.04 13.94 -16.18
N ILE A 114 13.10 13.79 -15.25
CA ILE A 114 11.95 12.90 -15.42
C ILE A 114 11.04 13.35 -16.57
N ARG A 115 10.75 14.65 -16.67
CA ARG A 115 9.97 15.21 -17.79
C ARG A 115 10.61 14.92 -19.14
N SER A 116 11.91 15.10 -19.27
CA SER A 116 12.63 14.85 -20.52
C SER A 116 12.42 13.41 -21.02
N VAL A 117 12.51 12.41 -20.14
CA VAL A 117 12.25 11.01 -20.47
C VAL A 117 10.78 10.78 -20.79
N LEU A 118 9.88 11.33 -19.96
CA LEU A 118 8.45 11.20 -20.13
C LEU A 118 7.95 11.81 -21.44
N ASP A 119 8.35 13.05 -21.74
CA ASP A 119 7.94 13.75 -22.95
C ASP A 119 8.47 13.02 -24.21
N SER A 120 9.67 12.44 -24.14
CA SER A 120 10.22 11.62 -25.21
C SER A 120 9.38 10.37 -25.48
N LEU A 121 8.93 9.68 -24.42
CA LEU A 121 8.06 8.51 -24.54
C LEU A 121 6.62 8.91 -24.91
N GLU A 122 6.10 10.01 -24.42
CA GLU A 122 4.79 10.52 -24.85
C GLU A 122 4.84 10.88 -26.34
N MET A 123 5.88 11.55 -26.80
CA MET A 123 6.08 11.83 -28.21
C MET A 123 6.12 10.53 -29.02
N LEU A 124 6.84 9.51 -28.54
CA LEU A 124 6.92 8.22 -29.23
C LEU A 124 5.56 7.51 -29.33
N PHE A 125 4.78 7.45 -28.24
CA PHE A 125 3.56 6.66 -28.21
C PHE A 125 2.31 7.41 -28.66
N VAL A 126 2.22 8.72 -28.39
CA VAL A 126 1.03 9.52 -28.67
C VAL A 126 1.04 10.10 -30.10
N THR A 127 2.23 10.53 -30.59
CA THR A 127 2.33 11.10 -31.94
C THR A 127 2.48 10.05 -33.03
N THR A 128 2.94 8.85 -32.67
CA THR A 128 3.08 7.75 -33.65
C THR A 128 1.71 7.25 -34.09
N PRO A 129 1.50 6.99 -35.39
CA PRO A 129 0.24 6.44 -35.90
C PRO A 129 -0.16 5.16 -35.13
N TRP A 130 -1.41 5.05 -34.75
CA TRP A 130 -1.92 3.94 -33.96
C TRP A 130 -1.66 2.56 -34.58
N ILE A 131 -1.67 2.46 -35.91
CA ILE A 131 -1.38 1.21 -36.64
C ILE A 131 0.05 0.74 -36.36
N VAL A 132 1.04 1.66 -36.32
CA VAL A 132 2.45 1.32 -36.05
C VAL A 132 2.61 0.82 -34.62
N VAL A 133 1.96 1.48 -33.65
CA VAL A 133 2.02 1.07 -32.24
C VAL A 133 1.37 -0.29 -32.02
N ILE A 134 0.16 -0.50 -32.58
CA ILE A 134 -0.52 -1.80 -32.50
C ILE A 134 0.32 -2.89 -33.15
N SER A 135 0.83 -2.67 -34.35
CA SER A 135 1.62 -3.68 -35.07
C SER A 135 2.90 -4.03 -34.31
N ALA A 136 3.58 -3.04 -33.75
CA ALA A 136 4.79 -3.27 -32.93
C ALA A 136 4.50 -4.10 -31.67
N ILE A 137 3.45 -3.76 -30.92
CA ILE A 137 3.06 -4.49 -29.70
C ILE A 137 2.63 -5.91 -30.03
N VAL A 138 1.80 -6.09 -31.05
CA VAL A 138 1.29 -7.40 -31.47
C VAL A 138 2.43 -8.29 -31.99
N LEU A 139 3.37 -7.72 -32.76
CA LEU A 139 4.55 -8.43 -33.24
C LEU A 139 5.45 -8.87 -32.07
N MET A 140 5.78 -7.95 -31.18
CA MET A 140 6.58 -8.27 -29.98
C MET A 140 5.92 -9.35 -29.11
N THR A 141 4.62 -9.24 -28.89
CA THR A 141 3.86 -10.24 -28.12
C THR A 141 3.82 -11.58 -28.82
N GLY A 142 3.64 -11.55 -30.15
CA GLY A 142 3.62 -12.76 -30.96
C GLY A 142 4.95 -13.52 -30.96
N LEU A 143 6.06 -12.78 -31.03
CA LEU A 143 7.40 -13.35 -31.02
C LEU A 143 7.81 -13.88 -29.63
N SER A 144 7.39 -13.22 -28.56
CA SER A 144 7.77 -13.58 -27.19
C SER A 144 6.85 -14.60 -26.53
N ALA A 145 5.54 -14.52 -26.76
CA ALA A 145 4.52 -15.32 -26.07
C ALA A 145 3.60 -16.13 -27.02
N GLY A 146 3.86 -16.03 -28.33
CA GLY A 146 3.17 -16.82 -29.34
C GLY A 146 1.89 -16.19 -29.91
N PRO A 147 1.28 -16.83 -30.93
CA PRO A 147 0.20 -16.22 -31.73
C PRO A 147 -1.10 -16.00 -30.95
N ARG A 148 -1.37 -16.81 -29.94
CA ARG A 148 -2.56 -16.63 -29.09
C ARG A 148 -2.46 -15.35 -28.27
N ALA A 149 -1.30 -15.05 -27.71
CA ALA A 149 -1.04 -13.83 -26.95
C ALA A 149 -1.10 -12.60 -27.88
N ALA A 150 -0.59 -12.69 -29.08
CA ALA A 150 -0.71 -11.65 -30.11
C ALA A 150 -2.17 -11.34 -30.43
N LEU A 151 -3.02 -12.35 -30.58
CA LEU A 151 -4.44 -12.17 -30.84
C LEU A 151 -5.16 -11.47 -29.68
N TYR A 152 -4.86 -11.85 -28.45
CA TYR A 152 -5.40 -11.17 -27.25
C TYR A 152 -4.95 -9.71 -27.20
N SER A 153 -3.66 -9.44 -27.39
CA SER A 153 -3.13 -8.06 -27.42
C SER A 153 -3.81 -7.22 -28.50
N LEU A 154 -3.96 -7.76 -29.70
CA LEU A 154 -4.68 -7.08 -30.78
C LEU A 154 -6.13 -6.76 -30.40
N SER A 155 -6.84 -7.74 -29.86
CA SER A 155 -8.24 -7.58 -29.47
C SER A 155 -8.42 -6.51 -28.38
N PHE A 156 -7.55 -6.49 -27.35
CA PHE A 156 -7.60 -5.49 -26.28
C PHE A 156 -7.25 -4.09 -26.80
N LEU A 157 -6.20 -3.97 -27.62
CA LEU A 157 -5.80 -2.67 -28.20
C LEU A 157 -6.87 -2.12 -29.12
N ALA A 158 -7.47 -2.97 -29.97
CA ALA A 158 -8.59 -2.58 -30.84
C ALA A 158 -9.79 -2.15 -30.00
N TYR A 159 -10.15 -2.89 -28.97
CA TYR A 159 -11.25 -2.55 -28.06
C TYR A 159 -11.03 -1.19 -27.38
N MET A 160 -9.83 -0.93 -26.84
CA MET A 160 -9.50 0.37 -26.25
C MET A 160 -9.56 1.51 -27.26
N GLY A 161 -9.09 1.25 -28.49
CA GLY A 161 -9.14 2.23 -29.58
C GLY A 161 -10.56 2.57 -29.97
N LEU A 162 -11.44 1.57 -30.14
CA LEU A 162 -12.85 1.75 -30.48
C LEU A 162 -13.64 2.51 -29.42
N LEU A 163 -13.28 2.35 -28.14
CA LEU A 163 -13.90 3.10 -27.03
C LEU A 163 -13.36 4.53 -26.87
N GLY A 164 -12.41 4.96 -27.70
CA GLY A 164 -11.83 6.31 -27.63
C GLY A 164 -10.81 6.52 -26.49
N PHE A 165 -10.35 5.45 -25.85
CA PHE A 165 -9.35 5.52 -24.78
C PHE A 165 -7.90 5.49 -25.27
N TRP A 166 -7.66 5.51 -26.58
CA TRP A 166 -6.35 5.38 -27.18
C TRP A 166 -5.31 6.34 -26.61
N ILE A 167 -5.58 7.64 -26.60
CA ILE A 167 -4.65 8.66 -26.10
C ILE A 167 -4.34 8.45 -24.62
N LYS A 168 -5.36 8.16 -23.80
CA LYS A 168 -5.18 7.89 -22.38
C LYS A 168 -4.32 6.64 -22.13
N ALA A 169 -4.53 5.60 -22.92
CA ALA A 169 -3.75 4.37 -22.84
C ALA A 169 -2.28 4.61 -23.21
N MET A 170 -2.02 5.37 -24.27
CA MET A 170 -0.65 5.71 -24.70
C MET A 170 0.07 6.61 -23.70
N THR A 171 -0.62 7.58 -23.13
CA THR A 171 -0.07 8.40 -22.02
C THR A 171 0.26 7.56 -20.79
N THR A 172 -0.61 6.61 -20.43
CA THR A 172 -0.35 5.69 -19.31
C THR A 172 0.84 4.78 -19.61
N LEU A 173 0.96 4.30 -20.84
CA LEU A 173 2.09 3.49 -21.28
C LEU A 173 3.41 4.28 -21.20
N ALA A 174 3.41 5.55 -21.59
CA ALA A 174 4.55 6.45 -21.45
C ALA A 174 4.95 6.66 -19.98
N LEU A 175 3.96 6.89 -19.10
CA LEU A 175 4.19 7.00 -17.66
C LEU A 175 4.84 5.74 -17.07
N LEU A 176 4.26 4.57 -17.35
CA LEU A 176 4.77 3.29 -16.88
C LEU A 176 6.15 2.98 -17.48
N GLY A 177 6.34 3.26 -18.75
CA GLY A 177 7.63 3.12 -19.43
C GLY A 177 8.71 3.99 -18.80
N THR A 178 8.40 5.26 -18.51
CA THR A 178 9.31 6.17 -17.81
C THR A 178 9.67 5.64 -16.43
N ALA A 179 8.67 5.23 -15.64
CA ALA A 179 8.91 4.69 -14.32
C ALA A 179 9.74 3.40 -14.38
N ALA A 180 9.51 2.52 -15.34
CA ALA A 180 10.26 1.30 -15.54
C ALA A 180 11.73 1.60 -15.90
N ILE A 181 11.98 2.49 -16.87
CA ILE A 181 13.33 2.90 -17.26
C ILE A 181 14.09 3.46 -16.06
N LEU A 182 13.49 4.34 -15.28
CA LEU A 182 14.12 4.93 -14.10
C LEU A 182 14.33 3.88 -13.00
N SER A 183 13.36 3.00 -12.77
CA SER A 183 13.49 1.90 -11.80
C SER A 183 14.64 0.96 -12.15
N ILE A 184 14.80 0.63 -13.41
CA ILE A 184 15.89 -0.22 -13.90
C ILE A 184 17.24 0.52 -13.82
N SER A 185 17.28 1.77 -14.28
CA SER A 185 18.51 2.58 -14.31
C SER A 185 19.09 2.84 -12.92
N ILE A 186 18.22 2.99 -11.89
CA ILE A 186 18.64 3.20 -10.51
C ILE A 186 18.71 1.88 -9.76
N GLY A 187 17.75 0.99 -9.97
CA GLY A 187 17.60 -0.25 -9.22
C GLY A 187 18.72 -1.26 -9.49
N ILE A 188 19.12 -1.44 -10.75
CA ILE A 188 20.22 -2.38 -11.09
C ILE A 188 21.56 -1.95 -10.47
N PRO A 189 22.07 -0.71 -10.64
CA PRO A 189 23.30 -0.30 -9.99
C PRO A 189 23.23 -0.39 -8.46
N LEU A 190 22.08 -0.03 -7.87
CA LEU A 190 21.87 -0.13 -6.44
C LEU A 190 21.86 -1.60 -5.97
N GLY A 191 21.22 -2.51 -6.72
CA GLY A 191 21.20 -3.94 -6.44
C GLY A 191 22.60 -4.55 -6.50
N ILE A 192 23.38 -4.26 -7.55
CA ILE A 192 24.78 -4.68 -7.66
C ILE A 192 25.62 -4.14 -6.49
N TYR A 193 25.43 -2.89 -6.12
CA TYR A 193 26.12 -2.32 -4.97
C TYR A 193 25.74 -2.99 -3.66
N CYS A 194 24.46 -3.28 -3.46
CA CYS A 194 23.95 -4.02 -2.30
C CYS A 194 24.52 -5.44 -2.21
N SER A 195 24.63 -6.15 -3.34
CA SER A 195 25.19 -7.51 -3.38
C SER A 195 26.66 -7.57 -2.98
N THR A 196 27.43 -6.51 -3.28
CA THR A 196 28.86 -6.41 -2.95
C THR A 196 29.14 -5.90 -1.52
N ARG A 197 28.15 -5.32 -0.86
CA ARG A 197 28.29 -4.67 0.45
C ARG A 197 27.23 -5.12 1.44
N PRO A 198 27.40 -6.23 2.16
CA PRO A 198 26.40 -6.80 3.08
C PRO A 198 25.93 -5.83 4.17
N ARG A 199 26.81 -4.96 4.67
CA ARG A 199 26.47 -3.95 5.68
C ARG A 199 25.54 -2.89 5.12
N PHE A 200 25.75 -2.46 3.88
CA PHE A 200 24.90 -1.50 3.21
C PHE A 200 23.53 -2.12 2.89
N TYR A 201 23.51 -3.36 2.42
CA TYR A 201 22.26 -4.10 2.22
C TYR A 201 21.43 -4.25 3.51
N ALA A 202 22.09 -4.56 4.63
CA ALA A 202 21.41 -4.66 5.93
C ALA A 202 20.75 -3.33 6.36
N PHE A 203 21.33 -2.19 5.97
CA PHE A 203 20.74 -0.87 6.20
C PHE A 203 19.58 -0.55 5.24
N ILE A 204 19.72 -0.86 3.96
CA ILE A 204 18.72 -0.54 2.92
C ILE A 204 17.51 -1.49 2.97
N ARG A 205 17.71 -2.74 3.39
CA ARG A 205 16.66 -3.75 3.44
C ARG A 205 15.41 -3.32 4.23
N PRO A 206 15.51 -2.81 5.49
CA PRO A 206 14.34 -2.35 6.22
C PRO A 206 13.59 -1.22 5.51
N ILE A 207 14.31 -0.31 4.82
CA ILE A 207 13.72 0.77 4.05
C ILE A 207 12.91 0.22 2.89
N MET A 208 13.46 -0.75 2.16
CA MET A 208 12.75 -1.43 1.06
C MET A 208 11.53 -2.22 1.57
N ASP A 209 11.66 -2.89 2.72
CA ASP A 209 10.55 -3.62 3.35
C ASP A 209 9.42 -2.64 3.73
N PHE A 210 9.78 -1.51 4.35
CA PHE A 210 8.84 -0.44 4.69
C PHE A 210 8.14 0.11 3.44
N MET A 211 8.89 0.40 2.37
CA MET A 211 8.33 0.90 1.11
C MET A 211 7.34 -0.06 0.45
N GLN A 212 7.50 -1.37 0.63
CA GLN A 212 6.58 -2.37 0.07
C GLN A 212 5.36 -2.66 0.96
N THR A 213 5.49 -2.50 2.27
CA THR A 213 4.39 -2.74 3.21
C THR A 213 3.42 -1.59 3.29
N MET A 214 3.86 -0.37 3.01
CA MET A 214 3.00 0.81 3.04
C MET A 214 2.18 0.94 1.75
N PRO A 215 0.89 1.31 1.85
CA PRO A 215 0.07 1.62 0.68
C PRO A 215 0.64 2.78 -0.15
N ALA A 216 0.54 2.69 -1.49
CA ALA A 216 1.10 3.68 -2.42
C ALA A 216 0.66 5.13 -2.14
N PHE A 217 -0.58 5.34 -1.69
CA PHE A 217 -1.11 6.68 -1.42
C PHE A 217 -0.43 7.38 -0.23
N VAL A 218 0.21 6.64 0.69
CA VAL A 218 0.97 7.25 1.79
C VAL A 218 2.21 7.99 1.26
N PHE A 219 2.88 7.41 0.24
CA PHE A 219 4.00 8.07 -0.42
C PHE A 219 3.57 9.22 -1.32
N MET A 220 2.31 9.22 -1.75
CA MET A 220 1.78 10.27 -2.62
C MET A 220 1.82 11.65 -1.93
N ILE A 221 1.55 11.71 -0.61
CA ILE A 221 1.53 12.97 0.13
C ILE A 221 2.87 13.70 0.07
N PRO A 222 4.02 13.12 0.52
CA PRO A 222 5.31 13.80 0.45
C PRO A 222 5.78 14.02 -0.99
N VAL A 223 5.51 13.09 -1.91
CA VAL A 223 5.91 13.27 -3.31
C VAL A 223 5.18 14.45 -3.96
N ILE A 224 3.87 14.62 -3.70
CA ILE A 224 3.13 15.79 -4.20
C ILE A 224 3.61 17.07 -3.54
N ALA A 225 3.98 17.04 -2.28
CA ALA A 225 4.49 18.23 -1.58
C ALA A 225 5.83 18.72 -2.16
N PHE A 226 6.71 17.81 -2.59
CA PHE A 226 8.02 18.18 -3.15
C PHE A 226 8.00 18.40 -4.68
N PHE A 227 7.20 17.65 -5.43
CA PHE A 227 7.20 17.65 -6.91
C PHE A 227 5.92 18.22 -7.52
N GLY A 228 4.96 18.63 -6.70
CA GLY A 228 3.65 19.11 -7.14
C GLY A 228 2.72 17.99 -7.62
N THR A 229 1.51 18.39 -7.97
CA THR A 229 0.51 17.47 -8.57
C THR A 229 0.79 17.29 -10.06
N GLY A 230 0.86 16.04 -10.54
CA GLY A 230 1.01 15.80 -11.97
C GLY A 230 1.67 14.49 -12.34
N LYS A 231 2.03 14.38 -13.61
CA LYS A 231 2.61 13.17 -14.21
C LYS A 231 3.96 12.80 -13.58
N VAL A 232 4.79 13.79 -13.22
CA VAL A 232 6.11 13.55 -12.62
C VAL A 232 5.97 12.84 -11.27
N SER A 233 5.06 13.32 -10.42
CA SER A 233 4.77 12.70 -9.13
C SER A 233 4.26 11.27 -9.28
N ALA A 234 3.41 11.01 -10.29
CA ALA A 234 2.95 9.66 -10.61
C ALA A 234 4.10 8.74 -11.03
N VAL A 235 5.04 9.23 -11.86
CA VAL A 235 6.24 8.48 -12.25
C VAL A 235 7.10 8.15 -11.03
N ILE A 236 7.35 9.13 -10.15
CA ILE A 236 8.17 8.91 -8.93
C ILE A 236 7.57 7.84 -8.03
N ILE A 237 6.26 7.92 -7.77
CA ILE A 237 5.56 6.93 -6.94
C ILE A 237 5.66 5.54 -7.57
N THR A 238 5.41 5.43 -8.87
CA THR A 238 5.49 4.16 -9.60
C THR A 238 6.93 3.61 -9.61
N MET A 239 7.93 4.49 -9.74
CA MET A 239 9.34 4.12 -9.67
C MET A 239 9.73 3.59 -8.28
N ILE A 240 9.25 4.20 -7.19
CA ILE A 240 9.49 3.75 -5.82
C ILE A 240 8.98 2.30 -5.65
N PHE A 241 7.77 2.02 -6.12
CA PHE A 241 7.19 0.67 -6.06
C PHE A 241 7.90 -0.33 -6.96
N GLY A 242 8.20 0.06 -8.20
CA GLY A 242 8.86 -0.80 -9.19
C GLY A 242 10.35 -1.00 -8.92
N GLY A 243 11.02 -0.02 -8.33
CA GLY A 243 12.45 -0.06 -8.05
C GLY A 243 12.84 -1.08 -6.98
N THR A 244 12.01 -1.23 -5.95
CA THR A 244 12.31 -2.17 -4.84
C THR A 244 12.44 -3.64 -5.30
N PRO A 245 11.52 -4.22 -6.10
CA PRO A 245 11.71 -5.55 -6.68
C PRO A 245 12.97 -5.65 -7.56
N VAL A 246 13.27 -4.61 -8.36
CA VAL A 246 14.46 -4.60 -9.22
C VAL A 246 15.73 -4.72 -8.38
N VAL A 247 15.88 -3.93 -7.31
CA VAL A 247 17.03 -4.01 -6.40
C VAL A 247 17.17 -5.38 -5.75
N ARG A 248 16.05 -6.05 -5.43
CA ARG A 248 16.07 -7.37 -4.76
C ARG A 248 16.40 -8.53 -5.70
N LEU A 249 16.07 -8.38 -6.98
CA LEU A 249 16.31 -9.42 -7.98
C LEU A 249 17.70 -9.32 -8.62
N THR A 250 18.38 -8.19 -8.44
CA THR A 250 19.74 -7.95 -8.88
C THR A 250 20.76 -8.30 -7.81
#